data_4a6e620e60c3743e01a6622b0ca26daa
#
_entry.id   4a6e620e60c3743e01a6622b0ca26daa
#
_cell.length_a   1.000
_cell.length_b   1.000
_cell.length_c   1.000
_cell.angle_alpha   90.00
_cell.angle_beta   90.00
_cell.angle_gamma   90.00
#
_symmetry.space_group_name_H-M   'P 1'
#
loop_
_entity.id
_entity.type
_entity.pdbx_description
1 polymer ?
#
loop_
_entity_poly.entity_id
_entity_poly.type
_entity_poly.pdbx_seq_one_letter_code
_entity_poly.pdbx_strand_id
1 'polypeptide(L)'
;MVHFDAKIGNNCRILPNVMIGSKFANGIPDAEPPVIGDNIFIGTSAVVIGRIHIGNNVIIGANSVVTRDVPENSIAVGSPA
;
A
#
# COMPACT_ATOMS: atom_id res chain seq x y z
N MET A 1 -2.25 8.08 6.79
CA MET A 1 -1.01 8.00 7.59
C MET A 1 -0.11 6.93 7.01
N VAL A 2 1.15 7.24 6.86
CA VAL A 2 2.12 6.30 6.32
C VAL A 2 2.98 5.77 7.47
N HIS A 3 3.11 4.45 7.55
CA HIS A 3 3.98 3.82 8.55
C HIS A 3 5.42 4.26 8.29
N PHE A 4 6.11 4.72 9.33
CA PHE A 4 7.42 5.34 9.14
C PHE A 4 8.50 4.35 8.65
N ASP A 5 8.29 3.05 8.84
CA ASP A 5 9.21 2.01 8.34
C ASP A 5 8.82 1.51 6.96
N ALA A 6 7.71 1.97 6.38
CA ALA A 6 7.32 1.55 5.04
C ALA A 6 8.39 1.97 4.03
N LYS A 7 8.72 1.06 3.11
CA LYS A 7 9.68 1.35 2.05
C LYS A 7 8.93 1.77 0.81
N ILE A 8 9.15 3.00 0.39
CA ILE A 8 8.47 3.59 -0.76
C ILE A 8 9.54 3.99 -1.78
N GLY A 9 9.39 3.50 -2.99
CA GLY A 9 10.34 3.80 -4.06
C GLY A 9 10.20 5.21 -4.61
N ASN A 10 10.74 5.43 -5.81
CA ASN A 10 10.81 6.74 -6.45
C ASN A 10 9.53 7.03 -7.24
N ASN A 11 9.23 8.32 -7.38
CA ASN A 11 8.11 8.79 -8.22
C ASN A 11 6.77 8.23 -7.78
N CYS A 12 6.58 8.09 -6.48
CA CYS A 12 5.30 7.65 -5.94
C CYS A 12 4.43 8.85 -5.64
N ARG A 13 3.18 8.78 -6.06
CA ARG A 13 2.19 9.81 -5.75
C ARG A 13 1.18 9.21 -4.76
N ILE A 14 1.17 9.76 -3.57
CA ILE A 14 0.28 9.30 -2.51
C ILE A 14 -0.67 10.45 -2.17
N LEU A 15 -1.95 10.26 -2.44
CA LEU A 15 -2.94 11.30 -2.22
C LEU A 15 -3.34 11.39 -0.75
N PRO A 16 -4.10 12.42 -0.36
CA PRO A 16 -4.50 12.63 1.04
C PRO A 16 -5.29 11.44 1.61
N ASN A 17 -5.17 11.26 2.91
CA ASN A 17 -5.89 10.25 3.68
C ASN A 17 -5.53 8.81 3.34
N VAL A 18 -4.41 8.59 2.68
CA VAL A 18 -3.91 7.23 2.43
C VAL A 18 -3.30 6.70 3.72
N MET A 19 -3.60 5.45 4.02
CA MET A 19 -3.03 4.75 5.17
C MET A 19 -2.15 3.61 4.68
N ILE A 20 -0.89 3.62 5.05
CA ILE A 20 0.05 2.54 4.78
C ILE A 20 0.58 2.08 6.11
N GLY A 21 0.33 0.84 6.47
CA GLY A 21 0.71 0.37 7.79
C GLY A 21 0.88 -1.12 7.88
N SER A 22 1.34 -1.54 9.05
CA SER A 22 1.51 -2.94 9.37
C SER A 22 0.22 -3.52 9.94
N LYS A 23 0.08 -4.81 9.75
CA LYS A 23 -1.03 -5.57 10.32
C LYS A 23 -0.71 -5.93 11.76
N PHE A 24 -1.75 -6.01 12.59
CA PHE A 24 -1.61 -6.52 13.94
C PHE A 24 -1.96 -8.00 13.99
N ALA A 25 -1.18 -8.76 14.74
CA ALA A 25 -1.47 -10.15 15.04
C ALA A 25 -1.45 -10.31 16.56
N ASN A 26 -2.56 -10.76 17.14
CA ASN A 26 -2.70 -10.93 18.60
C ASN A 26 -2.34 -9.64 19.37
N GLY A 27 -2.71 -8.49 18.81
CA GLY A 27 -2.41 -7.20 19.45
C GLY A 27 -0.98 -6.73 19.29
N ILE A 28 -0.14 -7.48 18.57
CA ILE A 28 1.26 -7.14 18.34
C ILE A 28 1.42 -6.70 16.90
N PRO A 29 2.06 -5.56 16.62
CA PRO A 29 2.30 -5.14 15.25
C PRO A 29 3.14 -6.15 14.48
N ASP A 30 2.80 -6.38 13.21
CA ASP A 30 3.64 -7.15 12.32
C ASP A 30 4.99 -6.44 12.18
N ALA A 31 6.07 -7.21 12.23
CA ALA A 31 7.41 -6.64 12.20
C ALA A 31 7.79 -6.06 10.85
N GLU A 32 7.14 -6.50 9.76
CA GLU A 32 7.52 -6.10 8.41
C GLU A 32 6.47 -5.17 7.81
N PRO A 33 6.87 -3.92 7.48
CA PRO A 33 5.97 -2.98 6.82
C PRO A 33 5.83 -3.31 5.33
N PRO A 34 4.82 -2.72 4.67
CA PRO A 34 4.68 -2.86 3.22
C PRO A 34 5.89 -2.31 2.46
N VAL A 35 6.19 -2.94 1.34
CA VAL A 35 7.22 -2.46 0.41
C VAL A 35 6.54 -2.04 -0.88
N ILE A 36 6.72 -0.78 -1.25
CA ILE A 36 6.08 -0.17 -2.41
C ILE A 36 7.16 0.16 -3.44
N GLY A 37 6.97 -0.31 -4.66
CA GLY A 37 7.93 -0.09 -5.73
C GLY A 37 7.94 1.33 -6.27
N ASP A 38 8.43 1.50 -7.49
CA ASP A 38 8.57 2.81 -8.14
C ASP A 38 7.37 3.11 -9.03
N ASN A 39 7.10 4.41 -9.25
CA ASN A 39 6.04 4.88 -10.13
C ASN A 39 4.66 4.37 -9.72
N ILE A 40 4.35 4.53 -8.44
CA ILE A 40 3.09 4.08 -7.87
C ILE A 40 2.16 5.28 -7.70
N PHE A 41 0.88 5.08 -8.04
CA PHE A 41 -0.16 6.05 -7.74
C PHE A 41 -1.13 5.42 -6.74
N ILE A 42 -1.32 6.09 -5.62
CA ILE A 42 -2.27 5.63 -4.59
C ILE A 42 -3.35 6.69 -4.43
N GLY A 43 -4.56 6.31 -4.78
CA GLY A 43 -5.69 7.23 -4.72
C GLY A 43 -6.09 7.60 -3.30
N THR A 44 -6.91 8.64 -3.20
CA THR A 44 -7.33 9.19 -1.90
C THR A 44 -8.04 8.15 -1.05
N SER A 45 -7.76 8.15 0.24
CA SER A 45 -8.39 7.27 1.24
C SER A 45 -8.15 5.78 1.00
N ALA A 46 -7.17 5.42 0.19
CA ALA A 46 -6.79 4.03 0.02
C ALA A 46 -6.06 3.53 1.27
N VAL A 47 -6.16 2.23 1.52
CA VAL A 47 -5.53 1.60 2.67
C VAL A 47 -4.67 0.45 2.18
N VAL A 48 -3.39 0.46 2.57
CA VAL A 48 -2.44 -0.60 2.26
C VAL A 48 -1.98 -1.16 3.59
N ILE A 49 -2.32 -2.40 3.87
CA ILE A 49 -2.08 -2.99 5.18
C ILE A 49 -1.40 -4.33 5.04
N GLY A 50 -0.40 -4.55 5.87
CA GLY A 50 0.21 -5.84 6.04
C GLY A 50 1.56 -5.94 5.38
N ARG A 51 2.12 -7.14 5.45
CA ARG A 51 3.43 -7.45 4.90
C ARG A 51 3.26 -7.83 3.43
N ILE A 52 3.13 -6.80 2.59
CA ILE A 52 2.87 -6.99 1.17
C ILE A 52 3.90 -6.24 0.34
N HIS A 53 4.00 -6.66 -0.92
CA HIS A 53 4.85 -6.00 -1.91
C HIS A 53 3.98 -5.47 -3.03
N ILE A 54 4.16 -4.20 -3.37
CA ILE A 54 3.52 -3.59 -4.52
C ILE A 54 4.60 -3.39 -5.58
N GLY A 55 4.42 -4.02 -6.72
CA GLY A 55 5.38 -3.94 -7.82
C GLY A 55 5.43 -2.55 -8.43
N ASN A 56 6.26 -2.36 -9.44
CA ASN A 56 6.42 -1.07 -10.10
C ASN A 56 5.22 -0.77 -11.02
N ASN A 57 4.99 0.52 -11.27
CA ASN A 57 3.96 0.98 -12.21
C ASN A 57 2.56 0.48 -11.83
N VAL A 58 2.20 0.61 -10.56
CA VAL A 58 0.90 0.16 -10.05
C VAL A 58 0.02 1.37 -9.75
N ILE A 59 -1.26 1.26 -10.06
CA ILE A 59 -2.27 2.26 -9.71
C ILE A 59 -3.21 1.63 -8.70
N ILE A 60 -3.35 2.26 -7.54
CA ILE A 60 -4.30 1.85 -6.52
C ILE A 60 -5.43 2.88 -6.50
N GLY A 61 -6.64 2.43 -6.77
CA GLY A 61 -7.78 3.32 -6.85
C GLY A 61 -8.16 3.94 -5.50
N ALA A 62 -8.92 5.02 -5.55
CA ALA A 62 -9.41 5.68 -4.35
C ALA A 62 -10.29 4.74 -3.53
N ASN A 63 -10.20 4.85 -2.20
CA ASN A 63 -10.97 4.04 -1.26
C ASN A 63 -10.74 2.54 -1.36
N SER A 64 -9.66 2.11 -2.00
CA SER A 64 -9.32 0.69 -2.12
C SER A 64 -8.64 0.20 -0.86
N VAL A 65 -8.82 -1.09 -0.57
CA VAL A 65 -8.14 -1.74 0.56
C VAL A 65 -7.26 -2.84 0.00
N VAL A 66 -5.95 -2.66 0.12
CA VAL A 66 -4.96 -3.60 -0.42
C VAL A 66 -4.40 -4.42 0.74
N THR A 67 -4.64 -5.71 0.69
CA THR A 67 -4.21 -6.66 1.73
C THR A 67 -3.36 -7.78 1.18
N ARG A 68 -3.05 -7.75 -0.12
CA ARG A 68 -2.25 -8.77 -0.79
C ARG A 68 -1.25 -8.11 -1.72
N ASP A 69 -0.23 -8.87 -2.13
CA ASP A 69 0.75 -8.39 -3.08
C ASP A 69 0.08 -7.98 -4.39
N VAL A 70 0.60 -6.91 -4.98
CA VAL A 70 0.12 -6.42 -6.26
C VAL A 70 1.26 -6.55 -7.26
N PRO A 71 1.08 -7.30 -8.35
CA PRO A 71 2.13 -7.44 -9.35
C PRO A 71 2.36 -6.13 -10.09
N GLU A 72 3.53 -6.00 -10.70
CA GLU A 72 3.86 -4.81 -11.48
C GLU A 72 2.88 -4.60 -12.64
N ASN A 73 2.76 -3.36 -13.07
CA ASN A 73 1.92 -2.94 -14.21
C ASN A 73 0.44 -3.31 -14.02
N SER A 74 -0.05 -3.24 -12.80
CA SER A 74 -1.42 -3.62 -12.47
C SER A 74 -2.22 -2.45 -11.91
N ILE A 75 -3.53 -2.59 -11.94
CA ILE A 75 -4.45 -1.65 -11.31
C ILE A 75 -5.22 -2.41 -10.24
N ALA A 76 -5.14 -1.93 -9.02
CA ALA A 76 -5.83 -2.54 -7.88
C ALA A 76 -6.95 -1.62 -7.43
N VAL A 77 -8.19 -2.11 -7.44
CA VAL A 77 -9.36 -1.33 -7.03
C VAL A 77 -10.30 -2.22 -6.22
N GLY A 78 -11.04 -1.62 -5.33
CA GLY A 78 -12.06 -2.31 -4.56
C GLY A 78 -11.68 -2.56 -3.11
N SER A 79 -12.60 -3.18 -2.38
CA SER A 79 -12.45 -3.49 -0.97
C SER A 79 -12.94 -4.91 -0.73
N PRO A 80 -12.04 -5.90 -0.72
CA PRO A 80 -10.60 -5.83 -0.98
C PRO A 80 -10.25 -5.64 -2.47
N ALA A 81 -9.09 -5.09 -2.67
CA ALA A 81 -8.59 -4.88 -4.03
C ALA A 81 -8.02 -6.16 -4.63
#